data_e578a9e7d311a337bb2705abe7710ce2
#
_entry.id   e578a9e7d311a337bb2705abe7710ce2
#
_cell.length_a   1.000
_cell.length_b   1.000
_cell.length_c   1.000
_cell.angle_alpha   90.00
_cell.angle_beta   90.00
_cell.angle_gamma   90.00
#
_symmetry.space_group_name_H-M   'P 1'
#
loop_
_entity.id
_entity.type
_entity.pdbx_description
1 polymer ?
#
loop_
_entity_poly.entity_id
_entity_poly.type
_entity_poly.pdbx_seq_one_letter_code
_entity_poly.pdbx_strand_id
1 'polypeptide(L)'
;MVAIDLATGRHEARYSGSGHVWGVYAVNRATGRVELFTARATILATGGAGRTYLFSTAPRGATGDGIAMAWRAGCRVSNMEMMQFHPTCLYNLDVKNFLITEAVRGEGGHLLIPETGYRFMPDFDPRLELAPRDVVARAIDHEIKRLGLDYVHLDISHKDPAFIRDHFPNIYEKLLGLGIDMTTDPIPVVPAQHYTCGGIVVDLDGRTDLPGLYAAGECTESGLHGANRLASNSLLECFVFGEACARHIAAHWDDLPPPPAIRPWDESRVEDSDEEVVIKQNWTEIRRFMWNYVGIVRTTKRLERAQHRIRLLTDEVNDYYGHFRVTPDLIELRNLLQTAELIVKSALHRKESRGLHYTLDYPDMLPDARDTVLMP
;
A
#
# COMPACT_ATOMS: atom_id res chain seq x y z
N MET A 1 7.40 16.05 -11.05
CA MET A 1 7.83 16.40 -9.68
C MET A 1 7.64 15.18 -8.79
N VAL A 2 8.51 14.94 -7.84
CA VAL A 2 8.36 13.93 -6.79
C VAL A 2 8.51 14.64 -5.45
N ALA A 3 7.48 14.56 -4.59
CA ALA A 3 7.50 15.19 -3.28
C ALA A 3 8.50 14.49 -2.35
N ILE A 4 9.28 15.26 -1.61
CA ILE A 4 10.31 14.76 -0.68
C ILE A 4 9.79 14.78 0.75
N ASP A 5 9.44 15.98 1.24
CA ASP A 5 8.97 16.23 2.59
C ASP A 5 8.11 17.49 2.65
N LEU A 6 7.28 17.58 3.70
CA LEU A 6 6.47 18.77 3.98
C LEU A 6 7.33 19.91 4.54
N ALA A 7 7.09 21.12 4.06
CA ALA A 7 7.78 22.31 4.55
C ALA A 7 7.09 22.82 5.82
N THR A 8 7.62 22.49 6.99
CA THR A 8 7.01 22.81 8.30
C THR A 8 7.58 24.04 9.00
N GLY A 9 8.55 24.71 8.41
CA GLY A 9 9.20 25.88 9.02
C GLY A 9 10.05 25.59 10.26
N ARG A 10 10.25 24.34 10.63
CA ARG A 10 11.06 23.93 11.79
C ARG A 10 12.43 23.48 11.37
N HIS A 11 13.46 24.14 11.88
CA HIS A 11 14.86 23.73 11.69
C HIS A 11 15.40 22.85 12.83
N GLU A 12 14.74 22.77 13.98
CA GLU A 12 15.30 22.14 15.17
C GLU A 12 14.19 21.69 16.14
N ALA A 13 13.38 20.73 15.84
CA ALA A 13 12.63 20.13 16.93
C ALA A 13 12.33 18.65 16.66
N ARG A 14 13.06 17.82 17.34
CA ARG A 14 12.62 16.49 17.69
C ARG A 14 11.28 16.62 18.46
N TYR A 15 10.19 16.15 17.82
CA TYR A 15 8.93 15.77 18.46
C TYR A 15 8.29 16.75 19.47
N SER A 16 7.64 17.81 18.99
CA SER A 16 6.56 18.45 19.75
C SER A 16 5.51 19.01 18.80
N GLY A 17 4.30 18.49 18.90
CA GLY A 17 3.13 18.62 18.04
C GLY A 17 2.52 20.01 17.79
N SER A 18 3.27 21.01 17.36
CA SER A 18 2.76 22.36 17.04
C SER A 18 3.37 22.97 15.77
N GLY A 19 3.62 22.14 14.73
CA GLY A 19 4.12 22.64 13.43
C GLY A 19 2.98 22.94 12.48
N HIS A 20 3.06 24.07 11.76
CA HIS A 20 2.19 24.40 10.62
C HIS A 20 2.85 23.91 9.34
N VAL A 21 2.08 23.37 8.40
CA VAL A 21 2.60 22.97 7.08
C VAL A 21 2.42 24.13 6.10
N TRP A 22 3.53 24.56 5.51
CA TRP A 22 3.62 25.72 4.64
C TRP A 22 3.90 25.36 3.18
N GLY A 23 3.78 24.10 2.82
CA GLY A 23 4.04 23.62 1.46
C GLY A 23 4.84 22.33 1.42
N VAL A 24 5.59 22.13 0.35
CA VAL A 24 6.33 20.89 0.07
C VAL A 24 7.65 21.16 -0.65
N TYR A 25 8.68 20.39 -0.29
CA TYR A 25 9.88 20.24 -1.11
C TYR A 25 9.68 19.11 -2.13
N ALA A 26 10.03 19.35 -3.38
CA ALA A 26 9.86 18.35 -4.43
C ALA A 26 11.01 18.37 -5.43
N VAL A 27 11.45 17.18 -5.89
CA VAL A 27 12.43 17.05 -6.98
C VAL A 27 11.74 17.30 -8.31
N ASN A 28 12.29 18.20 -9.08
CA ASN A 28 11.94 18.39 -10.48
C ASN A 28 12.65 17.31 -11.33
N ARG A 29 11.89 16.36 -11.87
CA ARG A 29 12.44 15.23 -12.63
C ARG A 29 13.19 15.64 -13.90
N ALA A 30 12.88 16.81 -14.48
CA ALA A 30 13.54 17.29 -15.67
C ALA A 30 14.91 17.93 -15.38
N THR A 31 15.07 18.57 -14.20
CA THR A 31 16.30 19.27 -13.84
C THR A 31 17.12 18.56 -12.78
N GLY A 32 16.57 17.57 -12.09
CA GLY A 32 17.15 16.91 -10.91
C GLY A 32 17.22 17.80 -9.66
N ARG A 33 16.74 19.04 -9.71
CA ARG A 33 16.84 19.98 -8.60
C ARG A 33 15.63 19.92 -7.68
N VAL A 34 15.86 20.16 -6.40
CA VAL A 34 14.79 20.31 -5.42
C VAL A 34 14.25 21.74 -5.45
N GLU A 35 12.94 21.84 -5.55
CA GLU A 35 12.20 23.10 -5.54
C GLU A 35 11.29 23.14 -4.32
N LEU A 36 11.10 24.32 -3.74
CA LEU A 36 10.18 24.58 -2.64
C LEU A 36 8.90 25.22 -3.18
N PHE A 37 7.76 24.58 -2.91
CA PHE A 37 6.43 25.10 -3.20
C PHE A 37 5.78 25.53 -1.89
N THR A 38 5.63 26.84 -1.67
CA THR A 38 4.94 27.36 -0.48
C THR A 38 3.45 27.53 -0.74
N ALA A 39 2.62 27.24 0.28
CA ALA A 39 1.17 27.35 0.20
C ALA A 39 0.56 27.64 1.58
N ARG A 40 -0.60 28.31 1.60
CA ARG A 40 -1.42 28.48 2.82
C ARG A 40 -2.03 27.16 3.27
N ALA A 41 -2.38 26.30 2.31
CA ALA A 41 -2.91 24.96 2.53
C ALA A 41 -2.26 23.96 1.57
N THR A 42 -1.97 22.76 2.06
CA THR A 42 -1.41 21.64 1.29
C THR A 42 -2.37 20.46 1.41
N ILE A 43 -2.72 19.84 0.28
CA ILE A 43 -3.58 18.63 0.26
C ILE A 43 -2.74 17.46 -0.19
N LEU A 44 -2.65 16.40 0.62
CA LEU A 44 -2.08 15.13 0.25
C LEU A 44 -3.15 14.24 -0.40
N ALA A 45 -2.96 13.88 -1.66
CA ALA A 45 -3.82 12.98 -2.42
C ALA A 45 -2.94 11.96 -3.17
N THR A 46 -2.01 11.32 -2.45
CA THR A 46 -0.90 10.54 -3.00
C THR A 46 -1.24 9.08 -3.26
N GLY A 47 -2.46 8.63 -2.94
CA GLY A 47 -2.83 7.23 -3.00
C GLY A 47 -2.22 6.40 -1.88
N GLY A 48 -2.40 5.09 -1.94
CA GLY A 48 -2.01 4.16 -0.89
C GLY A 48 -0.56 3.68 -0.96
N ALA A 49 -0.31 2.56 -0.29
CA ALA A 49 1.01 1.99 -0.06
C ALA A 49 1.20 0.58 -0.65
N GLY A 50 0.46 0.27 -1.71
CA GLY A 50 0.45 -1.10 -2.26
C GLY A 50 1.79 -1.62 -2.73
N ARG A 51 2.70 -0.74 -3.10
CA ARG A 51 4.05 -1.12 -3.58
C ARG A 51 4.99 -1.59 -2.48
N THR A 52 4.60 -1.53 -1.22
CA THR A 52 5.32 -2.18 -0.12
C THR A 52 5.35 -3.70 -0.23
N TYR A 53 4.49 -4.30 -1.05
CA TYR A 53 4.43 -5.74 -1.30
C TYR A 53 4.96 -6.14 -2.67
N LEU A 54 5.48 -7.36 -2.79
CA LEU A 54 6.03 -7.88 -4.03
C LEU A 54 4.98 -7.92 -5.15
N PHE A 55 3.80 -8.48 -4.83
CA PHE A 55 2.66 -8.52 -5.74
C PHE A 55 1.64 -7.47 -5.31
N SER A 56 1.30 -6.60 -6.25
CA SER A 56 0.37 -5.48 -6.01
C SER A 56 -0.33 -5.09 -7.31
N THR A 57 -1.61 -4.80 -7.23
CA THR A 57 -2.40 -4.24 -8.33
C THR A 57 -2.29 -2.71 -8.42
N ALA A 58 -1.65 -2.10 -7.42
CA ALA A 58 -1.48 -0.66 -7.34
C ALA A 58 -0.49 -0.12 -8.40
N PRO A 59 -0.64 1.12 -8.86
CA PRO A 59 0.30 1.77 -9.76
C PRO A 59 1.70 1.91 -9.15
N ARG A 60 2.71 2.19 -9.98
CA ARG A 60 4.12 2.25 -9.52
C ARG A 60 4.37 3.27 -8.41
N GLY A 61 3.65 4.39 -8.42
CA GLY A 61 3.78 5.45 -7.42
C GLY A 61 2.99 5.24 -6.12
N ALA A 62 2.36 4.07 -5.90
CA ALA A 62 1.67 3.77 -4.65
C ALA A 62 2.66 3.28 -3.57
N THR A 63 3.62 4.12 -3.21
CA THR A 63 4.74 3.85 -2.30
C THR A 63 4.51 4.36 -0.88
N GLY A 64 3.32 4.95 -0.62
CA GLY A 64 2.97 5.51 0.69
C GLY A 64 3.58 6.88 0.96
N ASP A 65 3.92 7.64 -0.09
CA ASP A 65 4.67 8.89 0.03
C ASP A 65 4.00 9.90 0.96
N GLY A 66 2.70 10.15 0.78
CA GLY A 66 1.96 11.08 1.65
C GLY A 66 1.89 10.61 3.10
N ILE A 67 1.70 9.31 3.31
CA ILE A 67 1.66 8.70 4.66
C ILE A 67 3.01 8.91 5.35
N ALA A 68 4.11 8.61 4.66
CA ALA A 68 5.47 8.77 5.18
C ALA A 68 5.82 10.23 5.47
N MET A 69 5.46 11.15 4.55
CA MET A 69 5.69 12.60 4.74
C MET A 69 4.89 13.15 5.92
N ALA A 70 3.60 12.79 6.03
CA ALA A 70 2.74 13.22 7.13
C ALA A 70 3.25 12.70 8.48
N TRP A 71 3.67 11.42 8.53
CA TRP A 71 4.28 10.83 9.73
C TRP A 71 5.54 11.59 10.17
N ARG A 72 6.49 11.82 9.27
CA ARG A 72 7.71 12.58 9.59
C ARG A 72 7.43 14.03 10.02
N ALA A 73 6.35 14.61 9.51
CA ALA A 73 5.91 15.94 9.91
C ALA A 73 5.25 15.98 11.29
N GLY A 74 4.78 14.84 11.82
CA GLY A 74 4.17 14.72 13.14
C GLY A 74 2.67 14.37 13.15
N CYS A 75 2.10 13.93 12.04
CA CYS A 75 0.72 13.47 11.99
C CYS A 75 0.58 12.04 12.50
N ARG A 76 -0.52 11.77 13.17
CA ARG A 76 -0.92 10.40 13.50
C ARG A 76 -1.29 9.63 12.23
N VAL A 77 -1.03 8.32 12.28
CA VAL A 77 -1.56 7.37 11.31
C VAL A 77 -2.35 6.28 12.03
N SER A 78 -3.34 5.71 11.35
CA SER A 78 -4.17 4.68 11.95
C SER A 78 -4.43 3.52 11.00
N ASN A 79 -4.63 2.32 11.59
CA ASN A 79 -5.06 1.10 10.90
C ASN A 79 -4.16 0.67 9.73
N MET A 80 -2.86 0.96 9.80
CA MET A 80 -1.91 0.63 8.74
C MET A 80 -1.77 -0.87 8.47
N GLU A 81 -2.14 -1.74 9.41
CA GLU A 81 -2.19 -3.19 9.24
C GLU A 81 -3.34 -3.68 8.37
N MET A 82 -4.34 -2.83 8.09
CA MET A 82 -5.53 -3.17 7.29
C MET A 82 -5.24 -3.05 5.79
N MET A 83 -4.42 -3.99 5.30
CA MET A 83 -4.01 -4.09 3.89
C MET A 83 -4.89 -5.11 3.16
N GLN A 84 -5.67 -4.65 2.19
CA GLN A 84 -6.56 -5.51 1.40
C GLN A 84 -5.78 -6.19 0.27
N PHE A 85 -5.95 -7.51 0.16
CA PHE A 85 -5.40 -8.30 -0.94
C PHE A 85 -6.53 -8.79 -1.85
N HIS A 86 -6.30 -8.71 -3.16
CA HIS A 86 -7.16 -9.39 -4.13
C HIS A 86 -6.65 -10.82 -4.33
N PRO A 87 -7.52 -11.84 -4.30
CA PRO A 87 -7.10 -13.24 -4.34
C PRO A 87 -6.36 -13.64 -5.61
N THR A 88 -6.81 -13.14 -6.77
CA THR A 88 -6.43 -13.65 -8.08
C THR A 88 -5.87 -12.54 -8.98
N CYS A 89 -4.57 -12.29 -8.87
CA CYS A 89 -3.79 -11.51 -9.81
C CYS A 89 -2.97 -12.47 -10.67
N LEU A 90 -2.82 -12.19 -11.95
CA LEU A 90 -2.01 -13.01 -12.84
C LEU A 90 -0.56 -13.07 -12.34
N TYR A 91 -0.04 -14.25 -12.12
CA TYR A 91 1.38 -14.46 -11.90
C TYR A 91 2.10 -14.51 -13.23
N ASN A 92 2.83 -13.43 -13.56
CA ASN A 92 3.64 -13.34 -14.77
C ASN A 92 4.82 -12.39 -14.50
N LEU A 93 6.01 -12.79 -14.93
CA LEU A 93 7.23 -12.01 -14.68
C LEU A 93 7.31 -10.74 -15.52
N ASP A 94 6.70 -10.75 -16.72
CA ASP A 94 6.76 -9.66 -17.69
C ASP A 94 5.58 -8.70 -17.56
N VAL A 95 4.41 -9.22 -17.18
CA VAL A 95 3.17 -8.44 -17.01
C VAL A 95 2.84 -8.33 -15.53
N LYS A 96 2.98 -7.11 -15.01
CA LYS A 96 2.67 -6.82 -13.60
C LYS A 96 1.26 -6.25 -13.49
N ASN A 97 0.57 -6.62 -12.40
CA ASN A 97 -0.70 -6.00 -11.97
C ASN A 97 -1.94 -6.34 -12.82
N PHE A 98 -1.96 -7.45 -13.57
CA PHE A 98 -3.17 -7.84 -14.28
C PHE A 98 -4.11 -8.63 -13.37
N LEU A 99 -5.25 -8.03 -13.07
CA LEU A 99 -6.27 -8.61 -12.21
C LEU A 99 -7.13 -9.61 -12.98
N ILE A 100 -7.21 -10.85 -12.50
CA ILE A 100 -8.23 -11.79 -12.96
C ILE A 100 -9.49 -11.56 -12.13
N THR A 101 -10.55 -11.08 -12.77
CA THR A 101 -11.80 -10.71 -12.07
C THR A 101 -12.36 -11.85 -11.23
N GLU A 102 -13.02 -11.48 -10.15
CA GLU A 102 -13.76 -12.41 -9.29
C GLU A 102 -14.83 -13.21 -10.04
N ALA A 103 -15.38 -12.64 -11.12
CA ALA A 103 -16.39 -13.28 -11.95
C ALA A 103 -15.92 -14.64 -12.51
N VAL A 104 -14.61 -14.83 -12.79
CA VAL A 104 -14.11 -16.14 -13.23
C VAL A 104 -14.33 -17.22 -12.18
N ARG A 105 -14.15 -16.90 -10.88
CA ARG A 105 -14.50 -17.80 -9.77
C ARG A 105 -16.03 -17.92 -9.62
N GLY A 106 -16.73 -16.80 -9.79
CA GLY A 106 -18.20 -16.74 -9.75
C GLY A 106 -18.87 -17.67 -10.76
N GLU A 107 -18.30 -17.77 -11.95
CA GLU A 107 -18.78 -18.66 -13.02
C GLU A 107 -18.24 -20.10 -12.90
N GLY A 108 -17.58 -20.42 -11.79
CA GLY A 108 -17.20 -21.80 -11.44
C GLY A 108 -15.74 -22.14 -11.68
N GLY A 109 -14.86 -21.15 -11.81
CA GLY A 109 -13.41 -21.41 -11.84
C GLY A 109 -12.90 -22.02 -10.54
N HIS A 110 -12.06 -23.06 -10.64
CA HIS A 110 -11.51 -23.83 -9.54
C HIS A 110 -10.09 -23.39 -9.19
N LEU A 111 -9.75 -23.33 -7.91
CA LEU A 111 -8.40 -23.06 -7.43
C LEU A 111 -7.67 -24.40 -7.18
N LEU A 112 -6.55 -24.59 -7.89
CA LEU A 112 -5.83 -25.87 -7.94
C LEU A 112 -4.36 -25.69 -7.54
N ILE A 113 -3.80 -26.72 -6.92
CA ILE A 113 -2.34 -26.85 -6.72
C ILE A 113 -1.70 -27.21 -8.08
N PRO A 114 -0.71 -26.43 -8.57
CA PRO A 114 -0.15 -26.63 -9.91
C PRO A 114 0.39 -28.04 -10.19
N GLU A 115 1.08 -28.64 -9.22
CA GLU A 115 1.76 -29.92 -9.40
C GLU A 115 0.82 -31.13 -9.38
N THR A 116 -0.28 -31.05 -8.65
CA THR A 116 -1.18 -32.18 -8.39
C THR A 116 -2.57 -32.02 -9.01
N GLY A 117 -2.95 -30.81 -9.42
CA GLY A 117 -4.31 -30.49 -9.82
C GLY A 117 -5.33 -30.56 -8.67
N TYR A 118 -4.88 -30.65 -7.42
CA TYR A 118 -5.75 -30.75 -6.26
C TYR A 118 -6.51 -29.44 -6.02
N ARG A 119 -7.85 -29.53 -5.96
CA ARG A 119 -8.73 -28.41 -5.63
C ARG A 119 -8.77 -28.22 -4.11
N PHE A 120 -8.13 -27.18 -3.60
CA PHE A 120 -7.92 -27.02 -2.15
C PHE A 120 -9.00 -26.23 -1.41
N MET A 121 -9.84 -25.44 -2.09
CA MET A 121 -10.87 -24.62 -1.43
C MET A 121 -11.85 -25.41 -0.56
N PRO A 122 -12.22 -26.68 -0.86
CA PRO A 122 -13.07 -27.49 0.02
C PRO A 122 -12.53 -27.68 1.44
N ASP A 123 -11.20 -27.60 1.64
CA ASP A 123 -10.57 -27.75 2.96
C ASP A 123 -10.65 -26.47 3.80
N PHE A 124 -10.99 -25.33 3.20
CA PHE A 124 -10.97 -24.01 3.85
C PHE A 124 -12.36 -23.44 4.13
N ASP A 125 -13.30 -23.59 3.19
CA ASP A 125 -14.63 -22.99 3.33
C ASP A 125 -15.70 -23.77 2.54
N PRO A 126 -16.88 -24.06 3.13
CA PRO A 126 -17.96 -24.78 2.45
C PRO A 126 -18.54 -24.05 1.23
N ARG A 127 -18.33 -22.72 1.12
CA ARG A 127 -18.72 -21.92 -0.05
C ARG A 127 -17.71 -22.02 -1.20
N LEU A 128 -16.61 -22.75 -1.00
CA LEU A 128 -15.55 -22.98 -1.98
C LEU A 128 -14.95 -21.66 -2.51
N GLU A 129 -14.76 -21.55 -3.83
CA GLU A 129 -14.24 -20.34 -4.49
C GLU A 129 -15.18 -19.13 -4.42
N LEU A 130 -16.43 -19.32 -3.99
CA LEU A 130 -17.41 -18.26 -3.73
C LEU A 130 -17.32 -17.69 -2.30
N ALA A 131 -16.41 -18.19 -1.48
CA ALA A 131 -16.12 -17.61 -0.18
C ALA A 131 -15.67 -16.12 -0.32
N PRO A 132 -15.83 -15.28 0.72
CA PRO A 132 -15.34 -13.90 0.72
C PRO A 132 -13.87 -13.79 0.30
N ARG A 133 -13.51 -12.68 -0.33
CA ARG A 133 -12.17 -12.46 -0.90
C ARG A 133 -11.04 -12.69 0.09
N ASP A 134 -11.22 -12.30 1.33
CA ASP A 134 -10.24 -12.47 2.40
C ASP A 134 -10.04 -13.95 2.76
N VAL A 135 -11.10 -14.76 2.77
CA VAL A 135 -11.04 -16.22 2.98
C VAL A 135 -10.28 -16.89 1.84
N VAL A 136 -10.63 -16.57 0.60
CA VAL A 136 -9.96 -17.14 -0.59
C VAL A 136 -8.47 -16.71 -0.62
N ALA A 137 -8.18 -15.45 -0.33
CA ALA A 137 -6.80 -14.97 -0.30
C ALA A 137 -5.97 -15.67 0.80
N ARG A 138 -6.58 -15.92 1.98
CA ARG A 138 -5.93 -16.70 3.06
C ARG A 138 -5.65 -18.14 2.67
N ALA A 139 -6.60 -18.79 2.00
CA ALA A 139 -6.45 -20.17 1.52
C ALA A 139 -5.31 -20.28 0.50
N ILE A 140 -5.25 -19.37 -0.48
CA ILE A 140 -4.16 -19.33 -1.47
C ILE A 140 -2.80 -19.06 -0.78
N ASP A 141 -2.73 -18.06 0.09
CA ASP A 141 -1.50 -17.69 0.83
C ASP A 141 -1.01 -18.86 1.71
N HIS A 142 -1.95 -19.60 2.32
CA HIS A 142 -1.63 -20.79 3.11
C HIS A 142 -0.97 -21.86 2.24
N GLU A 143 -1.59 -22.22 1.11
CA GLU A 143 -1.07 -23.26 0.24
C GLU A 143 0.26 -22.89 -0.41
N ILE A 144 0.40 -21.65 -0.89
CA ILE A 144 1.67 -21.13 -1.41
C ILE A 144 2.79 -21.27 -0.38
N LYS A 145 2.55 -20.84 0.87
CA LYS A 145 3.57 -20.88 1.94
C LYS A 145 3.84 -22.30 2.46
N ARG A 146 2.80 -23.14 2.54
CA ARG A 146 2.93 -24.51 3.01
C ARG A 146 3.75 -25.37 2.07
N LEU A 147 3.54 -25.19 0.75
CA LEU A 147 4.16 -26.00 -0.30
C LEU A 147 5.42 -25.35 -0.92
N GLY A 148 5.70 -24.07 -0.58
CA GLY A 148 6.81 -23.34 -1.17
C GLY A 148 6.60 -22.96 -2.63
N LEU A 149 5.34 -22.76 -3.04
CA LEU A 149 4.95 -22.40 -4.40
C LEU A 149 5.09 -20.90 -4.64
N ASP A 150 5.24 -20.52 -5.90
CA ASP A 150 5.18 -19.11 -6.33
C ASP A 150 3.75 -18.66 -6.66
N TYR A 151 2.87 -19.58 -7.09
CA TYR A 151 1.51 -19.32 -7.52
C TYR A 151 0.62 -20.56 -7.35
N VAL A 152 -0.68 -20.37 -7.53
CA VAL A 152 -1.68 -21.46 -7.70
C VAL A 152 -2.35 -21.33 -9.07
N HIS A 153 -3.07 -22.34 -9.51
CA HIS A 153 -3.85 -22.29 -10.74
C HIS A 153 -5.30 -21.87 -10.47
N LEU A 154 -5.85 -21.02 -11.33
CA LEU A 154 -7.28 -20.79 -11.48
C LEU A 154 -7.73 -21.39 -12.80
N ASP A 155 -8.55 -22.44 -12.74
CA ASP A 155 -8.95 -23.20 -13.90
C ASP A 155 -10.47 -23.10 -14.14
N ILE A 156 -10.85 -22.66 -15.34
CA ILE A 156 -12.22 -22.60 -15.83
C ILE A 156 -12.40 -23.42 -17.13
N SER A 157 -11.38 -24.15 -17.58
CA SER A 157 -11.33 -24.86 -18.85
C SER A 157 -12.39 -25.98 -18.98
N HIS A 158 -13.00 -26.38 -17.88
CA HIS A 158 -14.11 -27.33 -17.86
C HIS A 158 -15.44 -26.76 -18.40
N LYS A 159 -15.51 -25.44 -18.63
CA LYS A 159 -16.67 -24.76 -19.24
C LYS A 159 -16.56 -24.76 -20.77
N ASP A 160 -17.71 -24.55 -21.43
CA ASP A 160 -17.73 -24.40 -22.88
C ASP A 160 -16.81 -23.28 -23.37
N PRO A 161 -15.91 -23.51 -24.34
CA PRO A 161 -15.00 -22.50 -24.85
C PRO A 161 -15.69 -21.25 -25.42
N ALA A 162 -16.88 -21.39 -26.01
CA ALA A 162 -17.63 -20.23 -26.51
C ALA A 162 -18.14 -19.37 -25.35
N PHE A 163 -18.66 -20.02 -24.28
CA PHE A 163 -19.06 -19.33 -23.07
C PHE A 163 -17.90 -18.52 -22.47
N ILE A 164 -16.71 -19.12 -22.36
CA ILE A 164 -15.53 -18.43 -21.77
C ILE A 164 -15.16 -17.20 -22.57
N ARG A 165 -15.12 -17.29 -23.92
CA ARG A 165 -14.78 -16.18 -24.81
C ARG A 165 -15.79 -15.05 -24.76
N ASP A 166 -17.08 -15.40 -24.73
CA ASP A 166 -18.17 -14.43 -24.71
C ASP A 166 -18.32 -13.72 -23.34
N HIS A 167 -18.08 -14.46 -22.25
CA HIS A 167 -18.22 -13.93 -20.89
C HIS A 167 -17.00 -13.11 -20.43
N PHE A 168 -15.79 -13.50 -20.87
CA PHE A 168 -14.53 -12.87 -20.47
C PHE A 168 -13.66 -12.39 -21.63
N PRO A 169 -14.21 -11.66 -22.61
CA PRO A 169 -13.49 -11.34 -23.85
C PRO A 169 -12.17 -10.61 -23.60
N ASN A 170 -12.15 -9.62 -22.70
CA ASN A 170 -10.94 -8.82 -22.41
C ASN A 170 -9.87 -9.64 -21.69
N ILE A 171 -10.28 -10.55 -20.77
CA ILE A 171 -9.35 -11.41 -20.03
C ILE A 171 -8.80 -12.47 -21.00
N TYR A 172 -9.66 -13.09 -21.78
CA TYR A 172 -9.30 -14.08 -22.78
C TYR A 172 -8.26 -13.54 -23.77
N GLU A 173 -8.55 -12.41 -24.39
CA GLU A 173 -7.63 -11.77 -25.34
C GLU A 173 -6.28 -11.42 -24.70
N LYS A 174 -6.31 -10.87 -23.48
CA LYS A 174 -5.09 -10.53 -22.75
C LYS A 174 -4.25 -11.76 -22.40
N LEU A 175 -4.86 -12.83 -21.92
CA LEU A 175 -4.17 -14.08 -21.56
C LEU A 175 -3.62 -14.77 -22.81
N LEU A 176 -4.42 -14.84 -23.90
CA LEU A 176 -4.01 -15.41 -25.17
C LEU A 176 -2.77 -14.69 -25.75
N GLY A 177 -2.73 -13.35 -25.62
CA GLY A 177 -1.58 -12.54 -26.00
C GLY A 177 -0.31 -12.80 -25.16
N LEU A 178 -0.45 -13.50 -24.02
CA LEU A 178 0.64 -13.97 -23.15
C LEU A 178 0.93 -15.47 -23.30
N GLY A 179 0.28 -16.14 -24.27
CA GLY A 179 0.46 -17.56 -24.52
C GLY A 179 -0.35 -18.48 -23.60
N ILE A 180 -1.38 -17.95 -22.92
CA ILE A 180 -2.27 -18.72 -22.04
C ILE A 180 -3.67 -18.74 -22.68
N ASP A 181 -4.12 -19.90 -23.19
CA ASP A 181 -5.50 -20.09 -23.64
C ASP A 181 -6.35 -20.60 -22.47
N MET A 182 -7.08 -19.70 -21.79
CA MET A 182 -7.90 -20.05 -20.63
C MET A 182 -9.08 -20.99 -20.93
N THR A 183 -9.30 -21.37 -22.20
CA THR A 183 -10.25 -22.42 -22.57
C THR A 183 -9.65 -23.82 -22.45
N THR A 184 -8.33 -23.92 -22.36
CA THR A 184 -7.58 -25.20 -22.27
C THR A 184 -6.56 -25.20 -21.15
N ASP A 185 -6.03 -24.05 -20.81
CA ASP A 185 -4.93 -23.89 -19.87
C ASP A 185 -5.39 -23.25 -18.55
N PRO A 186 -4.92 -23.74 -17.40
CA PRO A 186 -5.16 -23.07 -16.14
C PRO A 186 -4.36 -21.75 -16.06
N ILE A 187 -4.96 -20.74 -15.42
CA ILE A 187 -4.37 -19.41 -15.27
C ILE A 187 -3.50 -19.40 -14.01
N PRO A 188 -2.19 -19.12 -14.08
CA PRO A 188 -1.36 -18.96 -12.89
C PRO A 188 -1.74 -17.67 -12.15
N VAL A 189 -2.16 -17.80 -10.88
CA VAL A 189 -2.61 -16.67 -10.06
C VAL A 189 -1.93 -16.63 -8.71
N VAL A 190 -1.78 -15.41 -8.18
CA VAL A 190 -1.23 -15.13 -6.86
C VAL A 190 -2.06 -14.03 -6.21
N PRO A 191 -2.26 -14.01 -4.88
CA PRO A 191 -2.85 -12.87 -4.24
C PRO A 191 -1.97 -11.62 -4.43
N ALA A 192 -2.59 -10.45 -4.54
CA ALA A 192 -1.85 -9.20 -4.67
C ALA A 192 -2.45 -8.12 -3.79
N GLN A 193 -1.59 -7.30 -3.18
CA GLN A 193 -2.06 -6.13 -2.45
C GLN A 193 -2.88 -5.24 -3.38
N HIS A 194 -4.05 -4.80 -2.91
CA HIS A 194 -5.05 -4.14 -3.73
C HIS A 194 -5.48 -2.77 -3.20
N TYR A 195 -5.60 -2.60 -1.87
CA TYR A 195 -6.01 -1.34 -1.25
C TYR A 195 -5.44 -1.19 0.16
N THR A 196 -5.10 0.06 0.53
CA THR A 196 -4.67 0.44 1.88
C THR A 196 -5.85 1.08 2.59
N CYS A 197 -6.40 0.42 3.63
CA CYS A 197 -7.54 0.98 4.37
C CYS A 197 -7.13 2.00 5.44
N GLY A 198 -5.96 1.81 6.03
CA GLY A 198 -5.37 2.76 6.98
C GLY A 198 -4.63 3.90 6.29
N GLY A 199 -4.17 4.86 7.07
CA GLY A 199 -3.46 6.03 6.55
C GLY A 199 -3.38 7.18 7.55
N ILE A 200 -3.23 8.39 7.03
CA ILE A 200 -3.20 9.63 7.79
C ILE A 200 -4.57 9.85 8.44
N VAL A 201 -4.59 10.09 9.75
CA VAL A 201 -5.85 10.40 10.46
C VAL A 201 -6.38 11.75 10.01
N VAL A 202 -7.64 11.79 9.57
CA VAL A 202 -8.32 13.00 9.12
C VAL A 202 -9.70 13.14 9.77
N ASP A 203 -10.19 14.37 9.87
CA ASP A 203 -11.57 14.65 10.23
C ASP A 203 -12.48 14.68 8.98
N LEU A 204 -13.77 15.00 9.17
CA LEU A 204 -14.78 15.05 8.10
C LEU A 204 -14.52 16.13 7.04
N ASP A 205 -13.69 17.11 7.33
CA ASP A 205 -13.24 18.16 6.41
C ASP A 205 -11.90 17.83 5.75
N GLY A 206 -11.36 16.62 6.01
CA GLY A 206 -10.06 16.18 5.52
C GLY A 206 -8.86 16.84 6.18
N ARG A 207 -9.05 17.53 7.33
CA ARG A 207 -7.96 18.15 8.09
C ARG A 207 -7.17 17.09 8.85
N THR A 208 -5.86 17.25 8.86
CA THR A 208 -4.95 16.42 9.65
C THR A 208 -4.66 17.05 11.03
N ASP A 209 -3.78 16.42 11.80
CA ASP A 209 -3.31 16.97 13.09
C ASP A 209 -2.52 18.29 12.94
N LEU A 210 -2.01 18.58 11.74
CA LEU A 210 -1.16 19.75 11.50
C LEU A 210 -1.96 20.86 10.78
N PRO A 211 -1.97 22.08 11.33
CA PRO A 211 -2.51 23.23 10.62
C PRO A 211 -1.90 23.42 9.23
N GLY A 212 -2.73 23.80 8.26
CA GLY A 212 -2.31 23.96 6.86
C GLY A 212 -2.16 22.67 6.08
N LEU A 213 -2.37 21.48 6.70
CA LEU A 213 -2.30 20.18 6.05
C LEU A 213 -3.64 19.47 6.02
N TYR A 214 -4.04 19.06 4.83
CA TYR A 214 -5.22 18.26 4.52
C TYR A 214 -4.80 16.97 3.82
N ALA A 215 -5.66 15.96 3.87
CA ALA A 215 -5.46 14.75 3.08
C ALA A 215 -6.79 14.16 2.62
N ALA A 216 -6.79 13.49 1.45
CA ALA A 216 -7.98 12.88 0.85
C ALA A 216 -7.64 11.60 0.08
N GLY A 217 -8.57 10.65 0.06
CA GLY A 217 -8.46 9.38 -0.66
C GLY A 217 -7.58 8.36 0.04
N GLU A 218 -7.05 7.39 -0.69
CA GLU A 218 -6.40 6.17 -0.17
C GLU A 218 -5.16 6.42 0.72
N CYS A 219 -4.63 7.63 0.82
CA CYS A 219 -3.58 7.95 1.79
C CYS A 219 -4.12 8.26 3.19
N THR A 220 -5.46 8.30 3.39
CA THR A 220 -6.10 8.69 4.64
C THR A 220 -6.73 7.51 5.37
N GLU A 221 -6.89 7.69 6.68
CA GLU A 221 -7.82 6.93 7.49
C GLU A 221 -8.94 7.87 7.91
N SER A 222 -10.06 7.78 7.18
CA SER A 222 -11.27 8.60 7.35
C SER A 222 -12.34 7.93 8.21
N GLY A 223 -12.11 6.66 8.60
CA GLY A 223 -13.09 5.81 9.27
C GLY A 223 -14.06 5.09 8.32
N LEU A 224 -14.14 5.49 7.04
CA LEU A 224 -15.12 4.94 6.09
C LEU A 224 -14.94 3.43 5.87
N HIS A 225 -13.70 2.97 5.74
CA HIS A 225 -13.42 1.58 5.38
C HIS A 225 -13.29 0.65 6.58
N GLY A 226 -13.00 1.17 7.76
CA GLY A 226 -12.79 0.38 8.97
C GLY A 226 -11.75 -0.73 8.72
N ALA A 227 -12.08 -1.94 9.14
CA ALA A 227 -11.17 -3.09 9.04
C ALA A 227 -11.14 -3.76 7.65
N ASN A 228 -12.04 -3.39 6.72
CA ASN A 228 -12.09 -3.97 5.37
C ASN A 228 -12.93 -3.10 4.42
N ARG A 229 -12.32 -2.59 3.36
CA ARG A 229 -12.98 -1.76 2.37
C ARG A 229 -14.01 -2.55 1.54
N LEU A 230 -15.21 -2.00 1.41
CA LEU A 230 -16.19 -2.46 0.43
C LEU A 230 -15.81 -1.98 -0.97
N ALA A 231 -15.95 -2.86 -1.95
CA ALA A 231 -15.67 -2.55 -3.36
C ALA A 231 -16.41 -1.28 -3.82
N SER A 232 -15.75 -0.47 -4.66
CA SER A 232 -16.21 0.79 -5.25
C SER A 232 -16.27 2.01 -4.31
N ASN A 233 -16.21 1.83 -2.98
CA ASN A 233 -16.27 2.96 -2.04
C ASN A 233 -15.01 3.84 -2.08
N SER A 234 -13.89 3.35 -2.59
CA SER A 234 -12.65 4.14 -2.68
C SER A 234 -12.79 5.40 -3.54
N LEU A 235 -13.50 5.32 -4.68
CA LEU A 235 -13.73 6.50 -5.53
C LEU A 235 -14.66 7.50 -4.85
N LEU A 236 -15.70 7.02 -4.15
CA LEU A 236 -16.61 7.88 -3.39
C LEU A 236 -15.85 8.62 -2.30
N GLU A 237 -14.97 7.96 -1.57
CA GLU A 237 -14.10 8.59 -0.57
C GLU A 237 -13.25 9.70 -1.18
N CYS A 238 -12.57 9.42 -2.29
CA CYS A 238 -11.74 10.42 -2.97
C CYS A 238 -12.54 11.68 -3.36
N PHE A 239 -13.75 11.53 -3.91
CA PHE A 239 -14.58 12.66 -4.31
C PHE A 239 -15.11 13.43 -3.11
N VAL A 240 -15.67 12.74 -2.12
CA VAL A 240 -16.29 13.38 -0.93
C VAL A 240 -15.24 14.14 -0.12
N PHE A 241 -14.12 13.51 0.21
CA PHE A 241 -13.07 14.19 1.00
C PHE A 241 -12.29 15.22 0.18
N GLY A 242 -12.10 15.01 -1.12
CA GLY A 242 -11.52 16.03 -1.99
C GLY A 242 -12.38 17.31 -2.04
N GLU A 243 -13.70 17.17 -2.15
CA GLU A 243 -14.64 18.30 -2.07
C GLU A 243 -14.68 18.92 -0.67
N ALA A 244 -14.68 18.10 0.39
CA ALA A 244 -14.69 18.58 1.77
C ALA A 244 -13.46 19.44 2.07
N CYS A 245 -12.26 18.99 1.69
CA CYS A 245 -11.03 19.78 1.79
C CYS A 245 -11.17 21.13 1.06
N ALA A 246 -11.61 21.10 -0.19
CA ALA A 246 -11.73 22.31 -1.00
C ALA A 246 -12.74 23.31 -0.40
N ARG A 247 -13.89 22.83 0.07
CA ARG A 247 -14.92 23.64 0.74
C ARG A 247 -14.40 24.26 2.03
N HIS A 248 -13.76 23.46 2.88
CA HIS A 248 -13.20 23.95 4.14
C HIS A 248 -12.14 25.03 3.90
N ILE A 249 -11.21 24.79 2.98
CA ILE A 249 -10.15 25.75 2.62
C ILE A 249 -10.77 27.05 2.08
N ALA A 250 -11.77 26.96 1.19
CA ALA A 250 -12.44 28.14 0.64
C ALA A 250 -13.18 28.96 1.71
N ALA A 251 -13.88 28.28 2.62
CA ALA A 251 -14.62 28.93 3.70
C ALA A 251 -13.73 29.65 4.73
N HIS A 252 -12.48 29.17 4.92
CA HIS A 252 -11.54 29.69 5.91
C HIS A 252 -10.30 30.35 5.26
N TRP A 253 -10.41 30.73 3.98
CA TRP A 253 -9.25 31.25 3.23
C TRP A 253 -8.59 32.47 3.87
N ASP A 254 -9.40 33.37 4.43
CA ASP A 254 -8.92 34.59 5.06
C ASP A 254 -8.27 34.33 6.45
N ASP A 255 -8.66 33.23 7.10
CA ASP A 255 -8.10 32.77 8.38
C ASP A 255 -6.75 32.04 8.21
N LEU A 256 -6.46 31.53 7.00
CA LEU A 256 -5.22 30.85 6.70
C LEU A 256 -4.07 31.86 6.55
N PRO A 257 -3.06 31.84 7.43
CA PRO A 257 -1.95 32.79 7.36
C PRO A 257 -1.10 32.57 6.09
N PRO A 258 -0.53 33.66 5.54
CA PRO A 258 0.41 33.52 4.43
C PRO A 258 1.67 32.78 4.87
N PRO A 259 2.30 31.99 3.97
CA PRO A 259 3.54 31.29 4.29
C PRO A 259 4.62 32.28 4.69
N PRO A 260 5.39 32.02 5.78
CA PRO A 260 6.58 32.79 6.12
C PRO A 260 7.71 32.49 5.14
N ALA A 261 8.83 33.16 5.27
CA ALA A 261 10.04 32.77 4.55
C ALA A 261 10.51 31.38 5.01
N ILE A 262 10.50 30.42 4.11
CA ILE A 262 10.95 29.04 4.35
C ILE A 262 12.35 28.88 3.74
N ARG A 263 13.24 28.20 4.46
CA ARG A 263 14.60 27.92 3.98
C ARG A 263 14.55 27.05 2.74
N PRO A 264 15.29 27.39 1.67
CA PRO A 264 15.45 26.50 0.52
C PRO A 264 16.08 25.17 0.93
N TRP A 265 15.90 24.16 0.10
CA TRP A 265 16.58 22.87 0.24
C TRP A 265 18.10 23.07 0.15
N ASP A 266 18.85 22.45 1.05
CA ASP A 266 20.30 22.60 1.16
C ASP A 266 21.00 21.32 0.68
N GLU A 267 21.64 21.40 -0.48
CA GLU A 267 22.43 20.32 -1.08
C GLU A 267 23.95 20.53 -0.94
N SER A 268 24.39 21.47 -0.08
CA SER A 268 25.81 21.84 0.03
C SER A 268 26.71 20.74 0.62
N ARG A 269 26.13 19.69 1.18
CA ARG A 269 26.84 18.62 1.88
C ARG A 269 26.69 17.25 1.22
N VAL A 270 26.05 17.17 0.06
CA VAL A 270 25.79 15.90 -0.63
C VAL A 270 26.52 15.83 -1.96
N GLU A 271 26.86 14.63 -2.35
CA GLU A 271 27.54 14.30 -3.61
C GLU A 271 26.59 13.57 -4.56
N ASP A 272 26.97 13.47 -5.82
CA ASP A 272 26.25 12.61 -6.77
C ASP A 272 26.57 11.13 -6.46
N SER A 273 25.55 10.28 -6.48
CA SER A 273 25.74 8.86 -6.21
C SER A 273 26.56 8.19 -7.31
N ASP A 274 27.51 7.36 -6.93
CA ASP A 274 28.29 6.50 -7.79
C ASP A 274 27.70 5.07 -7.91
N GLU A 275 26.70 4.70 -7.07
CA GLU A 275 26.24 3.34 -6.95
C GLU A 275 24.71 3.22 -6.75
N GLU A 276 23.94 3.16 -7.84
CA GLU A 276 22.49 3.02 -7.78
C GLU A 276 22.02 1.58 -7.44
N VAL A 277 22.91 0.59 -7.44
CA VAL A 277 22.56 -0.81 -7.17
C VAL A 277 21.96 -0.97 -5.76
N VAL A 278 22.42 -0.20 -4.78
CA VAL A 278 21.93 -0.20 -3.39
C VAL A 278 20.43 0.10 -3.35
N ILE A 279 19.97 1.12 -4.07
CA ILE A 279 18.55 1.51 -4.11
C ILE A 279 17.70 0.38 -4.70
N LYS A 280 18.13 -0.22 -5.82
CA LYS A 280 17.39 -1.29 -6.49
C LYS A 280 17.34 -2.58 -5.67
N GLN A 281 18.45 -2.91 -5.00
CA GLN A 281 18.54 -4.08 -4.12
C GLN A 281 17.59 -3.92 -2.93
N ASN A 282 17.66 -2.81 -2.21
CA ASN A 282 16.84 -2.54 -1.03
C ASN A 282 15.35 -2.48 -1.38
N TRP A 283 15.01 -1.88 -2.53
CA TRP A 283 13.65 -1.87 -3.07
C TRP A 283 13.09 -3.29 -3.28
N THR A 284 13.91 -4.19 -3.82
CA THR A 284 13.50 -5.57 -4.07
C THR A 284 13.40 -6.36 -2.76
N GLU A 285 14.37 -6.18 -1.88
CA GLU A 285 14.43 -6.89 -0.61
C GLU A 285 13.24 -6.55 0.29
N ILE A 286 12.92 -5.25 0.48
CA ILE A 286 11.79 -4.85 1.33
C ILE A 286 10.48 -5.45 0.84
N ARG A 287 10.19 -5.39 -0.45
CA ARG A 287 8.95 -5.90 -1.02
C ARG A 287 8.81 -7.41 -0.87
N ARG A 288 9.94 -8.13 -0.99
CA ARG A 288 9.98 -9.59 -0.83
C ARG A 288 9.71 -10.02 0.60
N PHE A 289 10.36 -9.41 1.60
CA PHE A 289 10.11 -9.81 2.98
C PHE A 289 8.76 -9.31 3.52
N MET A 290 8.27 -8.15 3.07
CA MET A 290 6.90 -7.72 3.37
C MET A 290 5.87 -8.72 2.85
N TRP A 291 6.06 -9.22 1.62
CA TRP A 291 5.23 -10.30 1.08
C TRP A 291 5.31 -11.58 1.93
N ASN A 292 6.50 -12.03 2.26
CA ASN A 292 6.71 -13.31 2.93
C ASN A 292 6.31 -13.30 4.42
N TYR A 293 6.52 -12.18 5.12
CA TYR A 293 6.39 -12.12 6.58
C TYR A 293 5.23 -11.24 7.07
N VAL A 294 4.79 -10.26 6.29
CA VAL A 294 3.79 -9.25 6.68
C VAL A 294 2.53 -9.31 5.80
N GLY A 295 2.43 -10.32 4.95
CA GLY A 295 1.34 -10.51 4.00
C GLY A 295 -0.01 -10.82 4.66
N ILE A 296 -0.74 -11.80 4.12
CA ILE A 296 -2.13 -12.08 4.47
C ILE A 296 -2.23 -12.81 5.82
N VAL A 297 -1.48 -13.92 5.98
CA VAL A 297 -1.45 -14.69 7.24
C VAL A 297 -0.19 -14.32 8.02
N ARG A 298 -0.38 -13.72 9.18
CA ARG A 298 0.68 -13.17 10.03
C ARG A 298 0.94 -14.01 11.27
N THR A 299 2.14 -13.89 11.83
CA THR A 299 2.50 -14.35 13.17
C THR A 299 3.42 -13.31 13.81
N THR A 300 3.40 -13.19 15.13
CA THR A 300 4.30 -12.31 15.88
C THR A 300 5.75 -12.51 15.49
N LYS A 301 6.18 -13.78 15.43
CA LYS A 301 7.56 -14.14 15.06
C LYS A 301 7.94 -13.66 13.63
N ARG A 302 7.03 -13.71 12.67
CA ARG A 302 7.27 -13.20 11.31
C ARG A 302 7.34 -11.68 11.30
N LEU A 303 6.43 -11.00 12.02
CA LEU A 303 6.40 -9.54 12.13
C LEU A 303 7.67 -9.00 12.79
N GLU A 304 8.16 -9.64 13.86
CA GLU A 304 9.43 -9.29 14.53
C GLU A 304 10.65 -9.44 13.59
N ARG A 305 10.68 -10.49 12.76
CA ARG A 305 11.71 -10.66 11.74
C ARG A 305 11.66 -9.52 10.70
N ALA A 306 10.47 -9.16 10.24
CA ALA A 306 10.30 -8.04 9.32
C ALA A 306 10.76 -6.73 9.97
N GLN A 307 10.38 -6.46 11.22
CA GLN A 307 10.79 -5.28 11.97
C GLN A 307 12.32 -5.16 12.08
N HIS A 308 12.98 -6.29 12.35
CA HIS A 308 14.46 -6.31 12.40
C HIS A 308 15.08 -5.95 11.04
N ARG A 309 14.57 -6.53 9.95
CA ARG A 309 15.05 -6.23 8.59
C ARG A 309 14.80 -4.78 8.20
N ILE A 310 13.61 -4.24 8.51
CA ILE A 310 13.30 -2.82 8.25
C ILE A 310 14.31 -1.90 8.93
N ARG A 311 14.68 -2.16 10.19
CA ARG A 311 15.66 -1.33 10.90
C ARG A 311 17.01 -1.30 10.17
N LEU A 312 17.52 -2.46 9.77
CA LEU A 312 18.80 -2.54 9.05
C LEU A 312 18.76 -1.74 7.74
N LEU A 313 17.70 -1.91 6.95
CA LEU A 313 17.54 -1.19 5.69
C LEU A 313 17.30 0.31 5.91
N THR A 314 16.62 0.69 6.99
CA THR A 314 16.38 2.09 7.34
C THR A 314 17.68 2.80 7.70
N ASP A 315 18.56 2.15 8.46
CA ASP A 315 19.87 2.70 8.81
C ASP A 315 20.73 2.90 7.55
N GLU A 316 20.77 1.91 6.65
CA GLU A 316 21.49 1.97 5.38
C GLU A 316 20.93 3.08 4.46
N VAL A 317 19.62 3.16 4.30
CA VAL A 317 18.98 4.17 3.44
C VAL A 317 19.12 5.57 4.03
N ASN A 318 19.09 5.74 5.35
CA ASN A 318 19.28 7.03 5.99
C ASN A 318 20.73 7.50 5.85
N ASP A 319 21.70 6.60 5.96
CA ASP A 319 23.11 6.90 5.72
C ASP A 319 23.32 7.36 4.27
N TYR A 320 22.79 6.61 3.32
CA TYR A 320 22.82 6.95 1.90
C TYR A 320 22.13 8.30 1.60
N TYR A 321 20.95 8.53 2.19
CA TYR A 321 20.19 9.78 2.05
C TYR A 321 20.94 10.99 2.62
N GLY A 322 21.75 10.79 3.65
CA GLY A 322 22.56 11.84 4.27
C GLY A 322 23.80 12.24 3.46
N HIS A 323 24.31 11.34 2.62
CA HIS A 323 25.56 11.55 1.87
C HIS A 323 25.34 11.91 0.40
N PHE A 324 24.26 11.43 -0.20
CA PHE A 324 24.03 11.56 -1.63
C PHE A 324 22.86 12.48 -1.97
N ARG A 325 22.95 13.09 -3.16
CA ARG A 325 21.87 13.90 -3.73
C ARG A 325 20.61 13.07 -3.89
N VAL A 326 19.48 13.64 -3.48
CA VAL A 326 18.19 12.93 -3.55
C VAL A 326 17.75 12.68 -4.99
N THR A 327 17.37 11.45 -5.26
CA THR A 327 16.77 11.03 -6.53
C THR A 327 15.32 10.57 -6.29
N PRO A 328 14.46 10.54 -7.31
CA PRO A 328 13.10 10.01 -7.18
C PRO A 328 13.06 8.61 -6.56
N ASP A 329 13.95 7.72 -7.00
CA ASP A 329 13.98 6.32 -6.56
C ASP A 329 14.44 6.20 -5.09
N LEU A 330 15.38 7.05 -4.64
CA LEU A 330 15.80 7.13 -3.24
C LEU A 330 14.68 7.66 -2.34
N ILE A 331 13.95 8.68 -2.78
CA ILE A 331 12.81 9.25 -2.04
C ILE A 331 11.72 8.19 -1.88
N GLU A 332 11.34 7.52 -2.98
CA GLU A 332 10.32 6.46 -2.96
C GLU A 332 10.76 5.30 -2.07
N LEU A 333 12.03 4.89 -2.08
CA LEU A 333 12.55 3.83 -1.21
C LEU A 333 12.47 4.22 0.27
N ARG A 334 12.87 5.44 0.62
CA ARG A 334 12.79 5.97 2.00
C ARG A 334 11.34 5.98 2.49
N ASN A 335 10.40 6.41 1.65
CA ASN A 335 8.97 6.43 1.98
C ASN A 335 8.40 5.01 2.11
N LEU A 336 8.81 4.11 1.24
CA LEU A 336 8.43 2.70 1.27
C LEU A 336 8.85 2.01 2.59
N LEU A 337 10.10 2.25 3.02
CA LEU A 337 10.63 1.74 4.30
C LEU A 337 9.86 2.29 5.50
N GLN A 338 9.61 3.60 5.52
CA GLN A 338 8.82 4.23 6.59
C GLN A 338 7.41 3.66 6.65
N THR A 339 6.76 3.50 5.50
CA THR A 339 5.40 2.93 5.44
C THR A 339 5.37 1.46 5.85
N ALA A 340 6.36 0.67 5.43
CA ALA A 340 6.49 -0.72 5.86
C ALA A 340 6.69 -0.84 7.38
N GLU A 341 7.46 0.06 7.98
CA GLU A 341 7.63 0.15 9.43
C GLU A 341 6.30 0.40 10.13
N LEU A 342 5.50 1.35 9.63
CA LEU A 342 4.18 1.68 10.17
C LEU A 342 3.21 0.48 10.08
N ILE A 343 3.20 -0.24 8.96
CA ILE A 343 2.41 -1.46 8.79
C ILE A 343 2.79 -2.51 9.81
N VAL A 344 4.09 -2.77 9.99
CA VAL A 344 4.57 -3.79 10.94
C VAL A 344 4.31 -3.40 12.38
N LYS A 345 4.53 -2.12 12.75
CA LYS A 345 4.21 -1.61 14.09
C LYS A 345 2.73 -1.75 14.42
N SER A 346 1.84 -1.36 13.49
CA SER A 346 0.40 -1.51 13.65
C SER A 346 -0.01 -2.97 13.79
N ALA A 347 0.53 -3.86 12.94
CA ALA A 347 0.25 -5.29 13.00
C ALA A 347 0.74 -5.95 14.30
N LEU A 348 1.89 -5.53 14.84
CA LEU A 348 2.39 -5.99 16.14
C LEU A 348 1.57 -5.46 17.31
N HIS A 349 0.98 -4.27 17.17
CA HIS A 349 0.16 -3.66 18.22
C HIS A 349 -1.20 -4.36 18.36
N ARG A 350 -1.85 -4.75 17.25
CA ARG A 350 -3.17 -5.39 17.26
C ARG A 350 -3.09 -6.86 17.69
N LYS A 351 -3.70 -7.19 18.83
CA LYS A 351 -3.70 -8.54 19.41
C LYS A 351 -5.06 -9.23 19.23
N GLU A 352 -5.55 -9.20 18.00
CA GLU A 352 -6.79 -9.87 17.55
C GLU A 352 -6.70 -10.16 16.05
N SER A 353 -7.59 -10.99 15.52
CA SER A 353 -7.84 -11.12 14.08
C SER A 353 -9.17 -10.43 13.75
N ARG A 354 -9.12 -9.33 12.97
CA ARG A 354 -10.28 -8.53 12.59
C ARG A 354 -10.12 -8.00 11.16
N GLY A 355 -11.12 -8.24 10.34
CA GLY A 355 -11.13 -7.78 8.95
C GLY A 355 -9.90 -8.27 8.18
N LEU A 356 -9.10 -7.35 7.66
CA LEU A 356 -7.92 -7.64 6.86
C LEU A 356 -6.69 -8.05 7.69
N HIS A 357 -6.67 -7.76 8.98
CA HIS A 357 -5.62 -8.23 9.87
C HIS A 357 -5.95 -9.63 10.40
N TYR A 358 -5.20 -10.63 9.94
CA TYR A 358 -5.32 -12.01 10.40
C TYR A 358 -3.98 -12.52 10.93
N THR A 359 -3.99 -13.00 12.18
CA THR A 359 -2.80 -13.54 12.85
C THR A 359 -3.10 -14.86 13.55
N LEU A 360 -2.22 -15.83 13.37
CA LEU A 360 -2.36 -17.16 13.98
C LEU A 360 -2.18 -17.13 15.50
N ASP A 361 -1.45 -16.14 16.03
CA ASP A 361 -1.20 -16.04 17.47
C ASP A 361 -2.39 -15.45 18.25
N TYR A 362 -3.28 -14.72 17.56
CA TYR A 362 -4.48 -14.11 18.12
C TYR A 362 -5.66 -14.28 17.13
N PRO A 363 -6.22 -15.51 16.98
CA PRO A 363 -7.21 -15.81 15.96
C PRO A 363 -8.58 -15.17 16.21
N ASP A 364 -8.90 -14.86 17.47
CA ASP A 364 -10.22 -14.34 17.86
C ASP A 364 -10.27 -12.81 17.79
N MET A 365 -11.48 -12.28 17.59
CA MET A 365 -11.76 -10.85 17.70
C MET A 365 -11.91 -10.44 19.17
N LEU A 366 -11.36 -9.29 19.53
CA LEU A 366 -11.67 -8.67 20.83
C LEU A 366 -13.14 -8.15 20.84
N PRO A 367 -13.77 -8.10 22.02
CA PRO A 367 -15.16 -7.60 22.13
C PRO A 367 -15.34 -6.20 21.60
N ASP A 368 -14.39 -5.30 21.90
CA ASP A 368 -14.40 -3.91 21.47
C ASP A 368 -13.58 -3.73 20.21
N ALA A 369 -14.20 -3.22 19.14
CA ALA A 369 -13.48 -2.77 17.96
C ALA A 369 -12.78 -1.43 18.26
N ARG A 370 -11.46 -1.38 18.10
CA ARG A 370 -10.65 -0.16 18.31
C ARG A 370 -9.69 0.03 17.15
N ASP A 371 -9.46 1.29 16.81
CA ASP A 371 -8.45 1.64 15.83
C ASP A 371 -7.04 1.47 16.40
N THR A 372 -6.11 1.03 15.55
CA THR A 372 -4.68 1.02 15.87
C THR A 372 -4.09 2.37 15.50
N VAL A 373 -3.97 3.28 16.46
CA VAL A 373 -3.42 4.61 16.24
C VAL A 373 -1.95 4.64 16.65
N LEU A 374 -1.08 5.05 15.72
CA LEU A 374 0.33 5.31 15.99
C LEU A 374 0.56 6.83 16.06
N MET A 375 1.41 7.23 17.01
CA MET A 375 1.90 8.60 17.19
C MET A 375 3.38 8.67 16.83
N PRO A 376 3.84 9.72 16.09
CA PRO A 376 5.25 9.92 15.76
C PRO A 376 6.15 10.11 16.97
#